data_d720a4b65d66f4ed66fb474e90f51588
#
_entry.id   d720a4b65d66f4ed66fb474e90f51588
#
_cell.length_a   1.000
_cell.length_b   1.000
_cell.length_c   1.000
_cell.angle_alpha   90.00
_cell.angle_beta   90.00
_cell.angle_gamma   90.00
#
_symmetry.space_group_name_H-M   'P 1'
#
loop_
_entity.id
_entity.type
_entity.pdbx_description
1 polymer ?
#
loop_
_entity_poly.entity_id
_entity_poly.type
_entity_poly.pdbx_seq_one_letter_code
_entity_poly.pdbx_strand_id
1 'polypeptide(L)'
;APLAVARLHAEQEQVANIQYRQIPVEQLAEEQAGQYDVVTCMEMLEHVPDPASIIQACQKLVKPNGHVFFSTINRNPKSYLFAIIGAEYLLRVLPKGTHDYHKFIRPSELATDIEAAGLKLKQMTGLHYNPLTKHYWLAPNVDVNYMVYTQNLV
;
A
#
# COMPACT_ATOMS: atom_id res chain seq x y z
N ALA A 1 -17.21 10.63 0.83
CA ALA A 1 -18.02 9.71 0.01
C ALA A 1 -17.58 8.25 0.13
N PRO A 2 -16.29 7.83 -0.04
CA PRO A 2 -15.89 6.42 -0.01
C PRO A 2 -16.25 5.68 1.28
N LEU A 3 -16.05 6.30 2.45
CA LEU A 3 -16.37 5.67 3.75
C LEU A 3 -17.87 5.44 3.96
N ALA A 4 -18.74 6.28 3.39
CA ALA A 4 -20.19 6.05 3.46
C ALA A 4 -20.60 4.80 2.66
N VAL A 5 -20.00 4.63 1.48
CA VAL A 5 -20.22 3.44 0.65
C VAL A 5 -19.67 2.19 1.34
N ALA A 6 -18.49 2.28 1.94
CA ALA A 6 -17.88 1.15 2.67
C ALA A 6 -18.75 0.71 3.87
N ARG A 7 -19.32 1.66 4.63
CA ARG A 7 -20.26 1.34 5.73
C ARG A 7 -21.51 0.66 5.22
N LEU A 8 -22.11 1.20 4.15
CA LEU A 8 -23.33 0.59 3.55
C LEU A 8 -23.05 -0.84 3.08
N HIS A 9 -21.90 -1.07 2.44
CA HIS A 9 -21.51 -2.41 2.01
C HIS A 9 -21.31 -3.37 3.19
N ALA A 10 -20.63 -2.92 4.25
CA ALA A 10 -20.47 -3.74 5.47
C ALA A 10 -21.81 -4.10 6.12
N GLU A 11 -22.76 -3.17 6.14
CA GLU A 11 -24.13 -3.42 6.63
C GLU A 11 -24.86 -4.46 5.75
N GLN A 12 -24.79 -4.33 4.42
CA GLN A 12 -25.40 -5.27 3.48
C GLN A 12 -24.83 -6.68 3.61
N GLU A 13 -23.50 -6.79 3.82
CA GLU A 13 -22.82 -8.07 4.00
C GLU A 13 -22.82 -8.57 5.46
N GLN A 14 -23.50 -7.87 6.36
CA GLN A 14 -23.60 -8.18 7.80
C GLN A 14 -22.23 -8.31 8.50
N VAL A 15 -21.25 -7.52 8.08
CA VAL A 15 -19.91 -7.48 8.66
C VAL A 15 -19.89 -6.49 9.81
N ALA A 16 -19.86 -6.96 11.04
CA ALA A 16 -19.98 -6.15 12.26
C ALA A 16 -18.62 -5.79 12.92
N ASN A 17 -17.53 -6.41 12.52
CA ASN A 17 -16.20 -6.27 13.14
C ASN A 17 -15.29 -5.26 12.42
N ILE A 18 -15.85 -4.32 11.65
CA ILE A 18 -15.10 -3.26 10.97
C ILE A 18 -15.43 -1.91 11.59
N GLN A 19 -14.39 -1.14 11.92
CA GLN A 19 -14.50 0.24 12.35
C GLN A 19 -13.92 1.18 11.29
N TYR A 20 -14.77 1.97 10.62
CA TYR A 20 -14.34 2.96 9.64
C TYR A 20 -14.12 4.32 10.31
N ARG A 21 -12.92 4.87 10.17
CA ARG A 21 -12.55 6.20 10.70
C ARG A 21 -12.06 7.11 9.58
N GLN A 22 -12.51 8.33 9.56
CA GLN A 22 -11.98 9.39 8.67
C GLN A 22 -10.97 10.20 9.47
N ILE A 23 -9.72 9.78 9.43
CA ILE A 23 -8.64 10.35 10.23
C ILE A 23 -7.31 10.19 9.45
N PRO A 24 -6.39 11.17 9.49
CA PRO A 24 -5.01 10.95 9.04
C PRO A 24 -4.35 9.83 9.84
N VAL A 25 -3.57 9.00 9.17
CA VAL A 25 -2.93 7.85 9.85
C VAL A 25 -1.93 8.28 10.91
N GLU A 26 -1.26 9.42 10.72
CA GLU A 26 -0.35 10.03 11.69
C GLU A 26 -1.09 10.39 12.99
N GLN A 27 -2.28 10.97 12.88
CA GLN A 27 -3.12 11.24 14.05
C GLN A 27 -3.60 9.95 14.71
N LEU A 28 -4.00 8.95 13.93
CA LEU A 28 -4.37 7.64 14.46
C LEU A 28 -3.20 7.00 15.23
N ALA A 29 -1.98 7.16 14.74
CA ALA A 29 -0.78 6.65 15.38
C ALA A 29 -0.49 7.32 16.73
N GLU A 30 -0.85 8.61 16.91
CA GLU A 30 -0.79 9.26 18.22
C GLU A 30 -1.84 8.73 19.21
N GLU A 31 -3.04 8.44 18.70
CA GLU A 31 -4.16 7.95 19.53
C GLU A 31 -4.04 6.47 19.91
N GLN A 32 -3.46 5.65 19.04
CA GLN A 32 -3.52 4.17 19.14
C GLN A 32 -2.15 3.51 18.90
N ALA A 33 -1.08 4.11 19.40
CA ALA A 33 0.26 3.54 19.30
C ALA A 33 0.33 2.13 19.89
N GLY A 34 0.95 1.19 19.17
CA GLY A 34 1.20 -0.17 19.60
C GLY A 34 -0.06 -1.01 19.85
N GLN A 35 -1.18 -0.72 19.17
CA GLN A 35 -2.43 -1.45 19.42
C GLN A 35 -2.73 -2.54 18.38
N TYR A 36 -2.06 -2.54 17.23
CA TYR A 36 -2.39 -3.41 16.11
C TYR A 36 -1.38 -4.57 15.96
N ASP A 37 -1.88 -5.78 15.79
CA ASP A 37 -1.03 -6.95 15.49
C ASP A 37 -0.53 -6.90 14.04
N VAL A 38 -1.37 -6.39 13.14
CA VAL A 38 -1.07 -6.24 11.72
C VAL A 38 -1.54 -4.86 11.23
N VAL A 39 -0.69 -4.19 10.46
CA VAL A 39 -1.03 -2.95 9.75
C VAL A 39 -0.82 -3.18 8.24
N THR A 40 -1.77 -2.75 7.42
CA THR A 40 -1.66 -2.82 5.96
C THR A 40 -1.81 -1.42 5.36
N CYS A 41 -0.88 -1.06 4.49
CA CYS A 41 -0.87 0.19 3.72
C CYS A 41 -0.69 -0.17 2.23
N MET A 42 -1.81 -0.38 1.55
CA MET A 42 -1.84 -0.96 0.21
C MET A 42 -2.20 0.12 -0.82
N GLU A 43 -1.37 0.27 -1.88
CA GLU A 43 -1.58 1.20 -3.01
C GLU A 43 -1.93 2.63 -2.55
N MET A 44 -1.24 3.13 -1.53
CA MET A 44 -1.49 4.45 -0.95
C MET A 44 -0.26 5.37 -0.99
N LEU A 45 0.93 4.81 -0.85
CA LEU A 45 2.16 5.59 -0.69
C LEU A 45 2.46 6.51 -1.88
N GLU A 46 2.10 6.11 -3.10
CA GLU A 46 2.24 6.91 -4.32
C GLU A 46 1.22 8.06 -4.43
N HIS A 47 0.24 8.12 -3.53
CA HIS A 47 -0.80 9.16 -3.53
C HIS A 47 -0.60 10.23 -2.44
N VAL A 48 0.35 10.03 -1.54
CA VAL A 48 0.61 10.95 -0.43
C VAL A 48 1.80 11.87 -0.71
N PRO A 49 1.84 13.06 -0.10
CA PRO A 49 2.97 13.98 -0.28
C PRO A 49 4.25 13.52 0.44
N ASP A 50 4.13 12.79 1.55
CA ASP A 50 5.25 12.29 2.36
C ASP A 50 5.04 10.81 2.72
N PRO A 51 5.51 9.87 1.88
CA PRO A 51 5.44 8.44 2.17
C PRO A 51 6.19 8.02 3.45
N ALA A 52 7.31 8.68 3.77
CA ALA A 52 8.09 8.33 4.96
C ALA A 52 7.31 8.58 6.26
N SER A 53 6.54 9.68 6.34
CA SER A 53 5.63 9.97 7.46
C SER A 53 4.58 8.86 7.65
N ILE A 54 4.00 8.37 6.55
CA ILE A 54 3.03 7.27 6.60
C ILE A 54 3.67 5.98 7.11
N ILE A 55 4.88 5.65 6.65
CA ILE A 55 5.61 4.44 7.09
C ILE A 55 5.91 4.52 8.58
N GLN A 56 6.36 5.69 9.08
CA GLN A 56 6.57 5.92 10.51
C GLN A 56 5.28 5.77 11.33
N ALA A 57 4.16 6.30 10.83
CA ALA A 57 2.87 6.14 11.48
C ALA A 57 2.43 4.67 11.53
N CYS A 58 2.64 3.90 10.47
CA CYS A 58 2.38 2.46 10.44
C CYS A 58 3.26 1.71 11.47
N GLN A 59 4.54 2.07 11.59
CA GLN A 59 5.44 1.50 12.60
C GLN A 59 4.94 1.81 14.02
N LYS A 60 4.50 3.03 14.28
CA LYS A 60 4.00 3.45 15.58
C LYS A 60 2.69 2.75 15.98
N LEU A 61 1.83 2.45 15.01
CA LEU A 61 0.56 1.74 15.23
C LEU A 61 0.74 0.26 15.59
N VAL A 62 1.74 -0.39 14.99
CA VAL A 62 1.92 -1.83 15.14
C VAL A 62 2.57 -2.18 16.48
N LYS A 63 2.11 -3.27 17.10
CA LYS A 63 2.69 -3.83 18.34
C LYS A 63 4.15 -4.23 18.17
N PRO A 64 4.92 -4.35 19.29
CA PRO A 64 6.17 -5.11 19.28
C PRO A 64 5.96 -6.51 18.68
N ASN A 65 6.87 -6.92 17.80
CA ASN A 65 6.79 -8.16 17.00
C ASN A 65 5.61 -8.25 16.02
N GLY A 66 4.80 -7.21 15.88
CA GLY A 66 3.72 -7.15 14.92
C GLY A 66 4.21 -6.97 13.48
N HIS A 67 3.27 -7.01 12.53
CA HIS A 67 3.56 -7.11 11.11
C HIS A 67 3.02 -5.90 10.34
N VAL A 68 3.81 -5.36 9.39
CA VAL A 68 3.34 -4.31 8.50
C VAL A 68 3.55 -4.73 7.05
N PHE A 69 2.51 -4.53 6.24
CA PHE A 69 2.53 -4.80 4.80
C PHE A 69 2.32 -3.51 4.02
N PHE A 70 3.17 -3.29 3.03
CA PHE A 70 3.05 -2.18 2.10
C PHE A 70 2.88 -2.72 0.68
N SER A 71 2.18 -1.99 -0.19
CA SER A 71 2.25 -2.18 -1.63
C SER A 71 2.28 -0.84 -2.34
N THR A 72 2.95 -0.79 -3.47
CA THR A 72 3.03 0.38 -4.33
C THR A 72 3.56 0.00 -5.73
N ILE A 73 3.72 1.01 -6.59
CA ILE A 73 4.20 0.86 -7.97
C ILE A 73 5.66 1.29 -8.06
N ASN A 74 6.48 0.47 -8.71
CA ASN A 74 7.90 0.74 -8.91
C ASN A 74 8.11 1.87 -9.94
N ARG A 75 9.03 2.80 -9.68
CA ARG A 75 9.40 3.88 -10.58
C ARG A 75 10.45 3.42 -11.60
N ASN A 76 10.00 2.88 -12.73
CA ASN A 76 10.84 2.52 -13.86
C ASN A 76 10.08 2.62 -15.20
N PRO A 77 10.76 2.57 -16.37
CA PRO A 77 10.10 2.68 -17.68
C PRO A 77 9.05 1.60 -17.93
N LYS A 78 9.23 0.40 -17.38
CA LYS A 78 8.28 -0.70 -17.56
C LYS A 78 6.98 -0.44 -16.83
N SER A 79 7.03 0.02 -15.58
CA SER A 79 5.84 0.39 -14.82
C SER A 79 5.10 1.58 -15.45
N TYR A 80 5.83 2.56 -16.01
CA TYR A 80 5.24 3.64 -16.77
C TYR A 80 4.41 3.12 -17.96
N LEU A 81 4.98 2.19 -18.73
CA LEU A 81 4.30 1.58 -19.86
C LEU A 81 3.05 0.80 -19.45
N PHE A 82 3.14 -0.01 -18.41
CA PHE A 82 2.03 -0.89 -18.01
C PHE A 82 0.99 -0.18 -17.14
N ALA A 83 1.39 0.59 -16.12
CA ALA A 83 0.46 1.22 -15.20
C ALA A 83 -0.22 2.46 -15.81
N ILE A 84 0.52 3.28 -16.56
CA ILE A 84 -0.03 4.52 -17.14
C ILE A 84 -0.55 4.27 -18.56
N ILE A 85 0.32 3.87 -19.50
CA ILE A 85 -0.11 3.71 -20.90
C ILE A 85 -1.06 2.54 -21.06
N GLY A 86 -0.75 1.39 -20.44
CA GLY A 86 -1.57 0.18 -20.53
C GLY A 86 -2.91 0.33 -19.82
N ALA A 87 -2.91 0.64 -18.53
CA ALA A 87 -4.14 0.65 -17.73
C ALA A 87 -5.02 1.89 -17.98
N GLU A 88 -4.44 3.08 -18.14
CA GLU A 88 -5.22 4.32 -18.26
C GLU A 88 -5.60 4.65 -19.72
N TYR A 89 -4.69 4.44 -20.68
CA TYR A 89 -4.92 4.87 -22.07
C TYR A 89 -5.38 3.75 -23.00
N LEU A 90 -4.77 2.56 -22.91
CA LEU A 90 -5.08 1.47 -23.84
C LEU A 90 -6.28 0.63 -23.37
N LEU A 91 -6.23 0.13 -22.14
CA LEU A 91 -7.29 -0.74 -21.58
C LEU A 91 -8.44 0.04 -20.94
N ARG A 92 -8.20 1.33 -20.59
CA ARG A 92 -9.18 2.20 -19.92
C ARG A 92 -9.80 1.57 -18.67
N VAL A 93 -9.02 0.76 -17.97
CA VAL A 93 -9.44 0.12 -16.71
C VAL A 93 -9.49 1.15 -15.58
N LEU A 94 -8.63 2.19 -15.68
CA LEU A 94 -8.54 3.29 -14.73
C LEU A 94 -8.78 4.63 -15.44
N PRO A 95 -9.31 5.65 -14.75
CA PRO A 95 -9.39 7.01 -15.27
C PRO A 95 -8.02 7.56 -15.64
N LYS A 96 -7.97 8.39 -16.67
CA LYS A 96 -6.72 9.09 -17.05
C LYS A 96 -6.24 10.00 -15.92
N GLY A 97 -4.93 9.99 -15.65
CA GLY A 97 -4.33 10.78 -14.58
C GLY A 97 -4.49 10.20 -13.18
N THR A 98 -4.86 8.92 -13.08
CA THR A 98 -4.90 8.21 -11.78
C THR A 98 -3.51 8.10 -11.18
N HIS A 99 -2.47 7.92 -12.01
CA HIS A 99 -1.09 7.75 -11.56
C HIS A 99 -0.18 8.88 -12.05
N ASP A 100 0.62 9.40 -11.12
CA ASP A 100 1.73 10.30 -11.39
C ASP A 100 3.05 9.51 -11.27
N TYR A 101 3.74 9.30 -12.39
CA TYR A 101 5.00 8.55 -12.44
C TYR A 101 6.06 9.05 -11.45
N HIS A 102 6.10 10.37 -11.19
CA HIS A 102 7.07 10.95 -10.26
C HIS A 102 6.84 10.53 -8.81
N LYS A 103 5.63 10.08 -8.50
CA LYS A 103 5.25 9.59 -7.17
C LYS A 103 5.43 8.08 -7.00
N PHE A 104 5.77 7.36 -8.06
CA PHE A 104 6.12 5.95 -7.94
C PHE A 104 7.40 5.78 -7.11
N ILE A 105 7.48 4.70 -6.35
CA ILE A 105 8.53 4.50 -5.35
C ILE A 105 9.39 3.31 -5.76
N ARG A 106 10.70 3.51 -5.85
CA ARG A 106 11.62 2.40 -6.14
C ARG A 106 11.70 1.45 -4.93
N PRO A 107 11.87 0.15 -5.15
CA PRO A 107 12.06 -0.82 -4.06
C PRO A 107 13.16 -0.45 -3.07
N SER A 108 14.28 0.13 -3.56
CA SER A 108 15.38 0.59 -2.72
C SER A 108 15.01 1.83 -1.88
N GLU A 109 14.22 2.76 -2.40
CA GLU A 109 13.75 3.93 -1.67
C GLU A 109 12.81 3.50 -0.54
N LEU A 110 11.83 2.65 -0.86
CA LEU A 110 10.91 2.11 0.15
C LEU A 110 11.66 1.32 1.24
N ALA A 111 12.66 0.52 0.86
CA ALA A 111 13.47 -0.22 1.83
C ALA A 111 14.22 0.73 2.79
N THR A 112 14.79 1.82 2.27
CA THR A 112 15.45 2.85 3.09
C THR A 112 14.49 3.51 4.07
N ASP A 113 13.29 3.89 3.62
CA ASP A 113 12.28 4.53 4.50
C ASP A 113 11.76 3.56 5.57
N ILE A 114 11.57 2.28 5.22
CA ILE A 114 11.19 1.20 6.14
C ILE A 114 12.26 1.03 7.24
N GLU A 115 13.53 0.97 6.87
CA GLU A 115 14.64 0.82 7.82
C GLU A 115 14.78 2.07 8.70
N ALA A 116 14.64 3.26 8.12
CA ALA A 116 14.66 4.53 8.86
C ALA A 116 13.52 4.63 9.88
N ALA A 117 12.36 4.04 9.59
CA ALA A 117 11.24 3.95 10.53
C ALA A 117 11.43 2.88 11.63
N GLY A 118 12.52 2.09 11.60
CA GLY A 118 12.78 1.03 12.60
C GLY A 118 12.06 -0.29 12.31
N LEU A 119 11.46 -0.46 11.13
CA LEU A 119 10.87 -1.72 10.70
C LEU A 119 11.93 -2.62 10.05
N LYS A 120 11.85 -3.92 10.30
CA LYS A 120 12.71 -4.91 9.66
C LYS A 120 12.05 -5.44 8.39
N LEU A 121 12.62 -5.14 7.23
CA LEU A 121 12.21 -5.74 5.96
C LEU A 121 12.48 -7.25 5.99
N LYS A 122 11.46 -8.06 5.71
CA LYS A 122 11.50 -9.53 5.71
C LYS A 122 11.42 -10.11 4.30
N GLN A 123 10.53 -9.56 3.48
CA GLN A 123 10.29 -10.07 2.14
C GLN A 123 9.80 -8.96 1.22
N MET A 124 10.20 -9.03 -0.03
CA MET A 124 9.67 -8.21 -1.12
C MET A 124 9.28 -9.13 -2.26
N THR A 125 8.10 -8.91 -2.85
CA THR A 125 7.55 -9.74 -3.92
C THR A 125 6.75 -8.89 -4.90
N GLY A 126 6.76 -9.25 -6.17
CA GLY A 126 5.94 -8.61 -7.18
C GLY A 126 4.52 -9.15 -7.20
N LEU A 127 3.55 -8.27 -7.38
CA LEU A 127 2.17 -8.62 -7.69
C LEU A 127 1.95 -8.47 -9.19
N HIS A 128 1.62 -9.55 -9.85
CA HIS A 128 1.42 -9.61 -11.30
C HIS A 128 -0.05 -9.84 -11.64
N TYR A 129 -0.47 -9.28 -12.76
CA TYR A 129 -1.82 -9.43 -13.29
C TYR A 129 -1.80 -9.68 -14.78
N ASN A 130 -2.53 -10.67 -15.23
CA ASN A 130 -2.78 -10.93 -16.65
C ASN A 130 -4.21 -10.44 -17.02
N PRO A 131 -4.35 -9.38 -17.81
CA PRO A 131 -5.65 -8.81 -18.14
C PRO A 131 -6.51 -9.71 -19.03
N LEU A 132 -5.90 -10.62 -19.80
CA LEU A 132 -6.64 -11.55 -20.67
C LEU A 132 -7.29 -12.68 -19.87
N THR A 133 -6.56 -13.25 -18.93
CA THR A 133 -7.04 -14.35 -18.09
C THR A 133 -7.64 -13.88 -16.76
N LYS A 134 -7.50 -12.59 -16.43
CA LYS A 134 -7.88 -11.99 -15.13
C LYS A 134 -7.25 -12.70 -13.93
N HIS A 135 -6.07 -13.28 -14.13
CA HIS A 135 -5.35 -14.02 -13.11
C HIS A 135 -4.31 -13.14 -12.42
N TYR A 136 -4.24 -13.24 -11.09
CA TYR A 136 -3.23 -12.60 -10.25
C TYR A 136 -2.28 -13.66 -9.70
N TRP A 137 -0.97 -13.33 -9.61
CA TRP A 137 0.01 -14.19 -8.94
C TRP A 137 1.15 -13.37 -8.33
N LEU A 138 1.82 -13.97 -7.36
CA LEU A 138 3.02 -13.40 -6.75
C LEU A 138 4.26 -14.02 -7.37
N ALA A 139 5.30 -13.21 -7.61
CA ALA A 139 6.59 -13.66 -8.13
C ALA A 139 7.73 -12.77 -7.62
N PRO A 140 9.00 -13.23 -7.65
CA PRO A 140 10.13 -12.43 -7.18
C PRO A 140 10.38 -11.14 -7.97
N ASN A 141 9.86 -11.01 -9.19
CA ASN A 141 10.04 -9.85 -10.03
C ASN A 141 9.19 -8.66 -9.53
N VAL A 142 9.82 -7.58 -9.11
CA VAL A 142 9.22 -6.36 -8.55
C VAL A 142 9.18 -5.19 -9.55
N ASP A 143 9.22 -5.47 -10.86
CA ASP A 143 9.34 -4.43 -11.89
C ASP A 143 8.14 -3.48 -11.98
N VAL A 144 6.93 -3.92 -11.68
CA VAL A 144 5.72 -3.08 -11.80
C VAL A 144 5.10 -2.83 -10.45
N ASN A 145 4.14 -3.64 -10.03
CA ASN A 145 3.59 -3.59 -8.66
C ASN A 145 4.38 -4.52 -7.75
N TYR A 146 4.62 -4.08 -6.53
CA TYR A 146 5.29 -4.91 -5.55
C TYR A 146 4.73 -4.72 -4.15
N MET A 147 4.88 -5.77 -3.36
CA MET A 147 4.46 -5.83 -1.96
C MET A 147 5.69 -6.05 -1.08
N VAL A 148 5.67 -5.46 0.10
CA VAL A 148 6.74 -5.58 1.09
C VAL A 148 6.13 -6.04 2.40
N TYR A 149 6.68 -7.10 2.95
CA TYR A 149 6.42 -7.56 4.31
C TYR A 149 7.51 -7.10 5.24
N THR A 150 7.12 -6.48 6.34
CA THR A 150 8.01 -6.02 7.40
C THR A 150 7.55 -6.46 8.77
N GLN A 151 8.44 -6.41 9.74
CA GLN A 151 8.15 -6.71 11.14
C GLN A 151 8.72 -5.62 12.06
N ASN A 152 7.95 -5.21 13.04
CA ASN A 152 8.44 -4.40 14.15
C ASN A 152 9.15 -5.31 15.16
N LEU A 153 10.46 -5.14 15.34
CA LEU A 153 11.25 -5.98 16.27
C LEU A 153 11.45 -5.35 17.65
N VAL A 154 10.89 -4.16 17.85
CA VAL A 154 11.03 -3.40 19.10
C VAL A 154 9.74 -3.47 19.89
#